data_420be2d6d4303000d30f6e0d7ae9d1e4
#
_entry.id   420be2d6d4303000d30f6e0d7ae9d1e4
#
_cell.length_a   1.000
_cell.length_b   1.000
_cell.length_c   1.000
_cell.angle_alpha   90.00
_cell.angle_beta   90.00
_cell.angle_gamma   90.00
#
_symmetry.space_group_name_H-M   'P 1'
#
loop_
_entity.id
_entity.type
_entity.pdbx_description
1 polymer ?
#
loop_
_entity_poly.entity_id
_entity_poly.type
_entity_poly.pdbx_seq_one_letter_code
_entity_poly.pdbx_strand_id
1 'polypeptide(L)'
;MVPHNKPTLGYREISAVKRVINSGWVAQGIEVNSLEDEIAAFLGLESSSNVVVVSSGTAALFLALWALESKGRRVGVPVYSCSALKNAIEMSGAVPVYLDCAKRSPNIDLNAIQSSNIDILIAPS
;
A
#
# COMPACT_ATOMS: atom_id res chain seq x y z
N MET A 1 7.06 -29.01 -8.43
CA MET A 1 6.18 -27.83 -8.64
C MET A 1 6.77 -26.66 -7.86
N VAL A 2 7.01 -25.52 -8.50
CA VAL A 2 7.49 -24.32 -7.81
C VAL A 2 6.27 -23.61 -7.24
N PRO A 3 6.16 -23.39 -5.92
CA PRO A 3 5.03 -22.69 -5.34
C PRO A 3 5.05 -21.21 -5.77
N HIS A 4 3.88 -20.66 -6.11
CA HIS A 4 3.75 -19.26 -6.48
C HIS A 4 4.11 -18.32 -5.32
N ASN A 5 3.81 -18.72 -4.09
CA ASN A 5 4.13 -18.00 -2.87
C ASN A 5 4.51 -19.01 -1.77
N LYS A 6 5.57 -18.71 -1.05
CA LYS A 6 6.02 -19.49 0.11
C LYS A 6 6.48 -18.52 1.20
N PRO A 7 5.58 -18.07 2.09
CA PRO A 7 5.96 -17.19 3.18
C PRO A 7 6.97 -17.90 4.11
N THR A 8 7.94 -17.15 4.60
CA THR A 8 8.93 -17.63 5.57
C THR A 8 8.37 -17.35 6.97
N LEU A 9 7.66 -18.35 7.51
CA LEU A 9 7.10 -18.30 8.86
C LEU A 9 7.77 -19.35 9.73
N GLY A 10 8.01 -19.03 10.99
CA GLY A 10 8.69 -19.91 11.93
C GLY A 10 8.23 -19.73 13.37
N TYR A 11 9.07 -20.17 14.30
CA TYR A 11 8.77 -20.14 15.73
C TYR A 11 8.55 -18.70 16.26
N ARG A 12 9.23 -17.72 15.69
CA ARG A 12 9.12 -16.31 16.11
C ARG A 12 7.70 -15.78 15.87
N GLU A 13 7.15 -16.02 14.69
CA GLU A 13 5.80 -15.60 14.31
C GLU A 13 4.75 -16.35 15.14
N ILE A 14 4.92 -17.66 15.33
CA ILE A 14 4.04 -18.47 16.19
C ILE A 14 4.04 -17.93 17.62
N SER A 15 5.21 -17.59 18.17
CA SER A 15 5.34 -17.06 19.53
C SER A 15 4.67 -15.68 19.66
N ALA A 16 4.81 -14.81 18.66
CA ALA A 16 4.17 -13.51 18.63
C ALA A 16 2.63 -13.63 18.61
N VAL A 17 2.09 -14.46 17.72
CA VAL A 17 0.65 -14.73 17.64
C VAL A 17 0.12 -15.33 18.96
N LYS A 18 0.84 -16.28 19.56
CA LYS A 18 0.47 -16.87 20.83
C LYS A 18 0.41 -15.82 21.95
N ARG A 19 1.35 -14.87 21.98
CA ARG A 19 1.36 -13.77 22.95
C ARG A 19 0.12 -12.89 22.82
N VAL A 20 -0.26 -12.53 21.58
CA VAL A 20 -1.46 -11.73 21.29
C VAL A 20 -2.73 -12.47 21.74
N ILE A 21 -2.87 -13.74 21.38
CA ILE A 21 -4.05 -14.53 21.76
C ILE A 21 -4.15 -14.65 23.30
N ASN A 22 -3.03 -14.92 23.98
CA ASN A 22 -3.01 -15.06 25.44
C ASN A 22 -3.31 -13.74 26.17
N SER A 23 -3.05 -12.59 25.54
CA SER A 23 -3.40 -11.27 26.10
C SER A 23 -4.91 -11.00 26.10
N GLY A 24 -5.68 -11.73 25.29
CA GLY A 24 -7.11 -11.49 25.05
C GLY A 24 -7.39 -10.25 24.20
N TRP A 25 -6.38 -9.49 23.80
CA TRP A 25 -6.53 -8.28 22.98
C TRP A 25 -6.12 -8.59 21.52
N VAL A 26 -7.10 -8.95 20.70
CA VAL A 26 -6.91 -9.34 19.30
C VAL A 26 -7.25 -8.22 18.30
N ALA A 27 -7.54 -7.03 18.79
CA ALA A 27 -7.76 -5.83 18.01
C ALA A 27 -6.45 -5.01 17.88
N GLN A 28 -6.51 -3.88 17.19
CA GLN A 28 -5.41 -2.92 17.14
C GLN A 28 -4.98 -2.50 18.55
N GLY A 29 -3.68 -2.55 18.84
CA GLY A 29 -3.15 -2.29 20.19
C GLY A 29 -1.62 -2.30 20.20
N ILE A 30 -1.04 -2.78 21.31
CA ILE A 30 0.41 -2.68 21.59
C ILE A 30 1.29 -3.22 20.45
N GLU A 31 0.96 -4.34 19.84
CA GLU A 31 1.76 -4.92 18.74
C GLU A 31 1.74 -4.02 17.50
N VAL A 32 0.61 -3.39 17.21
CA VAL A 32 0.49 -2.44 16.09
C VAL A 32 1.30 -1.18 16.39
N ASN A 33 1.16 -0.62 17.59
CA ASN A 33 1.92 0.57 17.99
C ASN A 33 3.44 0.30 17.93
N SER A 34 3.88 -0.88 18.39
CA SER A 34 5.29 -1.28 18.29
C SER A 34 5.77 -1.37 16.83
N LEU A 35 4.93 -1.88 15.93
CA LEU A 35 5.25 -1.93 14.51
C LEU A 35 5.35 -0.51 13.90
N GLU A 36 4.44 0.39 14.28
CA GLU A 36 4.47 1.78 13.84
C GLU A 36 5.73 2.50 14.33
N ASP A 37 6.15 2.26 15.59
CA ASP A 37 7.40 2.79 16.14
C ASP A 37 8.63 2.24 15.39
N GLU A 38 8.69 0.93 15.12
CA GLU A 38 9.79 0.30 14.40
C GLU A 38 9.89 0.81 12.96
N ILE A 39 8.76 0.99 12.25
CA ILE A 39 8.72 1.55 10.89
C ILE A 39 9.18 3.01 10.92
N ALA A 40 8.71 3.82 11.87
CA ALA A 40 9.13 5.21 12.00
C ALA A 40 10.64 5.31 12.22
N ALA A 41 11.20 4.50 13.13
CA ALA A 41 12.64 4.45 13.38
C ALA A 41 13.44 4.01 12.14
N PHE A 42 12.95 2.97 11.42
CA PHE A 42 13.60 2.48 10.20
C PHE A 42 13.64 3.54 9.09
N LEU A 43 12.58 4.32 8.96
CA LEU A 43 12.47 5.39 7.96
C LEU A 43 13.10 6.71 8.42
N GLY A 44 13.59 6.81 9.65
CA GLY A 44 14.16 8.04 10.22
C GLY A 44 13.12 9.14 10.43
N LEU A 45 11.86 8.77 10.69
CA LEU A 45 10.80 9.73 10.98
C LEU A 45 10.90 10.23 12.43
N GLU A 46 10.51 11.48 12.67
CA GLU A 46 10.57 12.11 13.99
C GLU A 46 9.59 11.49 15.01
N SER A 47 8.51 10.88 14.53
CA SER A 47 7.45 10.32 15.36
C SER A 47 6.75 9.16 14.68
N SER A 48 6.33 8.16 15.47
CA SER A 48 5.45 7.08 15.02
C SER A 48 4.05 7.56 14.64
N SER A 49 3.63 8.76 15.07
CA SER A 49 2.37 9.37 14.62
C SER A 49 2.32 9.64 13.11
N ASN A 50 3.48 9.57 12.43
CA ASN A 50 3.58 9.68 10.98
C ASN A 50 3.43 8.33 10.26
N VAL A 51 3.18 7.25 10.99
CA VAL A 51 2.97 5.89 10.46
C VAL A 51 1.61 5.37 10.88
N VAL A 52 0.88 4.81 9.93
CA VAL A 52 -0.43 4.17 10.21
C VAL A 52 -0.42 2.78 9.60
N VAL A 53 -0.53 1.77 10.45
CA VAL A 53 -0.65 0.37 10.04
C VAL A 53 -2.12 0.04 9.79
N VAL A 54 -2.40 -0.57 8.64
CA VAL A 54 -3.75 -0.97 8.20
C VAL A 54 -3.77 -2.44 7.76
N SER A 55 -4.96 -2.99 7.59
CA SER A 55 -5.16 -4.42 7.32
C SER A 55 -4.71 -4.91 5.95
N SER A 56 -4.45 -4.02 4.99
CA SER A 56 -4.02 -4.39 3.64
C SER A 56 -3.40 -3.21 2.88
N GLY A 57 -2.59 -3.51 1.86
CA GLY A 57 -2.06 -2.50 0.95
C GLY A 57 -3.16 -1.72 0.20
N THR A 58 -4.30 -2.36 -0.10
CA THR A 58 -5.46 -1.66 -0.70
C THR A 58 -6.02 -0.62 0.24
N ALA A 59 -6.14 -0.94 1.54
CA ALA A 59 -6.58 0.02 2.56
C ALA A 59 -5.57 1.18 2.71
N ALA A 60 -4.28 0.88 2.68
CA ALA A 60 -3.23 1.90 2.73
C ALA A 60 -3.31 2.87 1.53
N LEU A 61 -3.46 2.34 0.31
CA LEU A 61 -3.64 3.15 -0.89
C LEU A 61 -4.91 4.00 -0.84
N PHE A 62 -6.03 3.42 -0.38
CA PHE A 62 -7.27 4.16 -0.21
C PHE A 62 -7.10 5.33 0.75
N LEU A 63 -6.48 5.11 1.93
CA LEU A 63 -6.24 6.17 2.91
C LEU A 63 -5.30 7.25 2.38
N ALA A 64 -4.23 6.86 1.66
CA ALA A 64 -3.33 7.82 1.04
C ALA A 64 -4.06 8.70 0.01
N LEU A 65 -4.90 8.12 -0.84
CA LEU A 65 -5.70 8.85 -1.81
C LEU A 65 -6.74 9.74 -1.14
N TRP A 66 -7.37 9.24 -0.07
CA TRP A 66 -8.32 10.03 0.72
C TRP A 66 -7.64 11.25 1.38
N ALA A 67 -6.47 11.07 1.97
CA ALA A 67 -5.68 12.14 2.58
C ALA A 67 -5.21 13.19 1.54
N LEU A 68 -5.00 12.77 0.28
CA LEU A 68 -4.69 13.65 -0.84
C LEU A 68 -5.92 14.33 -1.45
N GLU A 69 -7.11 14.14 -0.85
CA GLU A 69 -8.37 14.69 -1.36
C GLU A 69 -8.62 14.33 -2.83
N SER A 70 -8.40 13.06 -3.18
CA SER A 70 -8.42 12.59 -4.56
C SER A 70 -9.80 12.52 -5.21
N LYS A 71 -10.88 12.72 -4.46
CA LYS A 71 -12.26 12.64 -4.98
C LYS A 71 -12.46 13.53 -6.20
N GLY A 72 -12.89 12.93 -7.31
CA GLY A 72 -13.10 13.60 -8.59
C GLY A 72 -11.82 13.91 -9.37
N ARG A 73 -10.64 13.70 -8.79
CA ARG A 73 -9.34 13.93 -9.45
C ARG A 73 -8.94 12.74 -10.31
N ARG A 74 -8.07 12.97 -11.26
CA ARG A 74 -7.56 11.97 -12.20
C ARG A 74 -6.29 11.33 -11.64
N VAL A 75 -6.36 10.02 -11.36
CA VAL A 75 -5.24 9.27 -10.77
C VAL A 75 -4.64 8.34 -11.82
N GLY A 76 -3.40 8.59 -12.20
CA GLY A 76 -2.63 7.76 -13.11
C GLY A 76 -2.20 6.46 -12.43
N VAL A 77 -2.35 5.35 -13.15
CA VAL A 77 -1.99 4.00 -12.68
C VAL A 77 -1.49 3.16 -13.86
N PRO A 78 -0.45 2.32 -13.67
CA PRO A 78 0.03 1.48 -14.76
C PRO A 78 -1.03 0.46 -15.17
N VAL A 79 -1.19 0.25 -16.48
CA VAL A 79 -2.10 -0.76 -17.01
C VAL A 79 -1.71 -2.18 -16.57
N TYR A 80 -0.42 -2.43 -16.44
CA TYR A 80 0.13 -3.69 -15.93
C TYR A 80 0.32 -3.63 -14.41
N SER A 81 -0.76 -3.84 -13.68
CA SER A 81 -0.75 -3.84 -12.22
C SER A 81 -1.88 -4.70 -11.64
N CYS A 82 -1.84 -4.96 -10.33
CA CYS A 82 -2.93 -5.66 -9.68
C CYS A 82 -4.19 -4.78 -9.57
N SER A 83 -5.36 -5.40 -9.55
CA SER A 83 -6.65 -4.72 -9.44
C SER A 83 -6.81 -3.88 -8.16
N ALA A 84 -5.98 -4.12 -7.14
CA ALA A 84 -6.01 -3.37 -5.88
C ALA A 84 -5.80 -1.86 -6.09
N LEU A 85 -4.94 -1.46 -7.04
CA LEU A 85 -4.70 -0.06 -7.34
C LEU A 85 -5.96 0.62 -7.90
N LYS A 86 -6.58 -0.01 -8.90
CA LYS A 86 -7.85 0.46 -9.47
C LYS A 86 -8.93 0.56 -8.39
N ASN A 87 -9.07 -0.49 -7.58
CA ASN A 87 -10.10 -0.55 -6.55
C ASN A 87 -9.91 0.58 -5.50
N ALA A 88 -8.67 0.84 -5.06
CA ALA A 88 -8.39 1.94 -4.14
C ALA A 88 -8.75 3.31 -4.73
N ILE A 89 -8.47 3.53 -6.03
CA ILE A 89 -8.82 4.76 -6.76
C ILE A 89 -10.34 4.93 -6.79
N GLU A 90 -11.07 3.91 -7.21
CA GLU A 90 -12.54 3.98 -7.31
C GLU A 90 -13.19 4.15 -5.93
N MET A 91 -12.71 3.46 -4.90
CA MET A 91 -13.18 3.61 -3.52
C MET A 91 -12.97 5.02 -2.97
N SER A 92 -11.88 5.70 -3.37
CA SER A 92 -11.63 7.10 -2.98
C SER A 92 -12.50 8.13 -3.72
N GLY A 93 -13.29 7.67 -4.71
CA GLY A 93 -14.09 8.54 -5.57
C GLY A 93 -13.28 9.27 -6.64
N ALA A 94 -12.05 8.87 -6.88
CA ALA A 94 -11.19 9.37 -7.94
C ALA A 94 -11.47 8.67 -9.28
N VAL A 95 -10.94 9.23 -10.37
CA VAL A 95 -11.08 8.70 -11.73
C VAL A 95 -9.77 8.03 -12.15
N PRO A 96 -9.73 6.72 -12.40
CA PRO A 96 -8.51 6.05 -12.84
C PRO A 96 -8.16 6.43 -14.28
N VAL A 97 -6.89 6.74 -14.50
CA VAL A 97 -6.29 6.97 -15.83
C VAL A 97 -5.21 5.91 -16.04
N TYR A 98 -5.47 5.00 -16.96
CA TYR A 98 -4.52 3.92 -17.25
C TYR A 98 -3.37 4.43 -18.12
N LEU A 99 -2.15 4.23 -17.63
CA LEU A 99 -0.92 4.62 -18.30
C LEU A 99 -0.24 3.38 -18.87
N ASP A 100 0.21 3.48 -20.10
CA ASP A 100 0.89 2.38 -20.77
C ASP A 100 2.29 2.15 -20.18
N CYS A 101 2.79 0.93 -20.37
CA CYS A 101 4.11 0.52 -19.91
C CYS A 101 5.19 0.89 -20.92
N ALA A 102 6.38 1.14 -20.44
CA ALA A 102 7.54 1.35 -21.27
C ALA A 102 7.86 0.08 -22.09
N LYS A 103 8.42 0.27 -23.27
CA LYS A 103 8.75 -0.85 -24.17
C LYS A 103 9.69 -1.83 -23.47
N ARG A 104 9.27 -3.10 -23.35
CA ARG A 104 9.98 -4.20 -22.67
C ARG A 104 10.18 -4.02 -21.17
N SER A 105 9.33 -3.25 -20.50
CA SER A 105 9.35 -3.04 -19.07
C SER A 105 7.93 -3.06 -18.50
N PRO A 106 7.70 -3.55 -17.27
CA PRO A 106 6.42 -3.41 -16.59
C PRO A 106 6.18 -2.00 -16.03
N ASN A 107 7.22 -1.16 -16.01
CA ASN A 107 7.13 0.19 -15.47
C ASN A 107 6.40 1.13 -16.43
N ILE A 108 5.80 2.18 -15.90
CA ILE A 108 5.08 3.18 -16.68
C ILE A 108 6.04 3.88 -17.67
N ASP A 109 5.57 4.12 -18.89
CA ASP A 109 6.28 4.97 -19.85
C ASP A 109 6.21 6.44 -19.39
N LEU A 110 7.36 7.09 -19.28
CA LEU A 110 7.43 8.51 -18.91
C LEU A 110 6.70 9.41 -19.92
N ASN A 111 6.69 9.06 -21.20
CA ASN A 111 5.93 9.79 -22.21
C ASN A 111 4.42 9.67 -21.98
N ALA A 112 3.94 8.51 -21.51
CA ALA A 112 2.54 8.31 -21.14
C ALA A 112 2.14 9.23 -19.97
N ILE A 113 3.03 9.44 -19.00
CA ILE A 113 2.79 10.38 -17.89
C ILE A 113 2.70 11.82 -18.42
N GLN A 114 3.69 12.25 -19.23
CA GLN A 114 3.76 13.61 -19.75
C GLN A 114 2.60 13.99 -20.66
N SER A 115 2.09 13.01 -21.44
CA SER A 115 0.96 13.23 -22.36
C SER A 115 -0.41 13.11 -21.69
N SER A 116 -0.47 12.63 -20.44
CA SER A 116 -1.72 12.41 -19.73
C SER A 116 -2.04 13.58 -18.80
N ASN A 117 -3.31 13.95 -18.77
CA ASN A 117 -3.80 14.92 -17.80
C ASN A 117 -4.17 14.18 -16.51
N ILE A 118 -3.22 14.05 -15.58
CA ILE A 118 -3.39 13.39 -14.28
C ILE A 118 -3.00 14.36 -13.16
N ASP A 119 -3.67 14.23 -12.02
CA ASP A 119 -3.43 15.03 -10.82
C ASP A 119 -2.54 14.29 -9.80
N ILE A 120 -2.66 12.97 -9.78
CA ILE A 120 -1.95 12.08 -8.85
C ILE A 120 -1.44 10.88 -9.65
N LEU A 121 -0.26 10.39 -9.31
CA LEU A 121 0.33 9.18 -9.91
C LEU A 121 0.56 8.12 -8.85
N ILE A 122 0.11 6.89 -9.11
CA ILE A 122 0.52 5.70 -8.37
C ILE A 122 1.57 4.96 -9.22
N ALA A 123 2.81 4.96 -8.73
CA ALA A 123 3.93 4.31 -9.39
C ALA A 123 4.50 3.19 -8.49
N PRO A 124 3.98 1.95 -8.60
CA PRO A 124 4.57 0.81 -7.90
C PRO A 124 5.97 0.51 -8.46
N SER A 125 6.90 0.21 -7.59
CA SER A 125 8.29 -0.17 -7.90
C SER A 125 8.47 -1.69 -7.77
#